data_e51f9779b0c5b22a5b8ce1ed362c9978
#
_entry.id   e51f9779b0c5b22a5b8ce1ed362c9978
#
_cell.length_a   1.000
_cell.length_b   1.000
_cell.length_c   1.000
_cell.angle_alpha   90.00
_cell.angle_beta   90.00
_cell.angle_gamma   90.00
#
_symmetry.space_group_name_H-M   'P 1'
#
loop_
_entity.id
_entity.type
_entity.pdbx_description
1 polymer ?
#
loop_
_entity_poly.entity_id
_entity_poly.type
_entity_poly.pdbx_seq_one_letter_code
_entity_poly.pdbx_strand_id
1 'polypeptide(L)'
;MSTVTHKEVTKKQISFLIKELFLNYVSENKTLVAGLIIMTFLTFPVESIILPRFYSILFDKVREQSSAKSRSSLPPLNIKNPLRLIQEQTPIGIIITILLIWVFLLIGYAIKSTFHARVTPEYLSFLRQKILGETIKSHKENYQDLKIGKHISRLLDFTRSAKDIVGFSIGDLLPVLVGSLSIVVYFFTLDKTIGFTVFAGLSLLLIYGYYVGQKCIDASCDREGYYLEMSEDIHDSLGNLMNVYLNNQEGSEISKNKQIEKRHTELYKEQQLLMRDIVFTQSIISVITFISVFLISYHKLQTKQISTKVFSTIVMILMYFFGYLMNLSDNIPYYLTKIGILKQSVPFLSSILSNRQHGTKKRVINRGKIEFKKISYRYPKSDSYLYHKLSLEIRAGEHVGVMGSSGSGKTTLMKLLIRMFPLTSGSIYIDNTDIETMDVGYLRREVNYINQKTILFNDTIINNIKYGNPKLSDARIKSVIKQYKLDTVYQEIEKGLYGNAGVHGGNLSLGMQKITILLRGIFRGGKIMIFDEPLAGLDSNTRSKFISLMNDMFKSQTVIVITHDPEIIPHMDRVIDLSKLKITHDT
;
A
#
# COMPACT_ATOMS: atom_id res chain seq x y z
N MET A 1 -9.63 -27.67 -2.26
CA MET A 1 -9.22 -27.11 -0.97
C MET A 1 -7.71 -26.95 -1.00
N SER A 2 -7.19 -25.85 -1.48
CA SER A 2 -5.75 -25.53 -1.40
C SER A 2 -5.53 -24.87 -0.05
N THR A 3 -4.87 -25.57 0.87
CA THR A 3 -4.28 -24.96 2.06
C THR A 3 -3.40 -23.81 1.58
N VAL A 4 -3.77 -22.58 2.01
CA VAL A 4 -2.94 -21.39 1.77
C VAL A 4 -1.61 -21.65 2.44
N THR A 5 -0.61 -22.10 1.66
CA THR A 5 0.76 -22.26 2.15
C THR A 5 1.28 -20.86 2.43
N HIS A 6 1.26 -20.46 3.72
CA HIS A 6 1.94 -19.26 4.17
C HIS A 6 3.43 -19.41 3.84
N LYS A 7 3.93 -18.64 2.87
CA LYS A 7 5.36 -18.45 2.75
C LYS A 7 5.82 -17.79 4.05
N GLU A 8 6.64 -18.49 4.82
CA GLU A 8 7.21 -17.94 6.05
C GLU A 8 7.84 -16.58 5.77
N VAL A 9 7.31 -15.56 6.46
CA VAL A 9 7.81 -14.19 6.35
C VAL A 9 9.17 -14.12 7.04
N THR A 10 10.23 -13.90 6.29
CA THR A 10 11.59 -13.85 6.83
C THR A 10 11.84 -12.52 7.56
N LYS A 11 12.65 -12.57 8.66
CA LYS A 11 13.08 -11.36 9.38
C LYS A 11 13.75 -10.34 8.44
N LYS A 12 14.45 -10.83 7.39
CA LYS A 12 15.10 -9.98 6.38
C LYS A 12 14.07 -9.17 5.57
N GLN A 13 12.94 -9.76 5.17
CA GLN A 13 11.87 -9.07 4.46
C GLN A 13 11.21 -7.99 5.32
N ILE A 14 10.94 -8.29 6.59
CA ILE A 14 10.37 -7.30 7.53
C ILE A 14 11.34 -6.14 7.72
N SER A 15 12.62 -6.41 7.99
CA SER A 15 13.63 -5.36 8.17
C SER A 15 13.78 -4.48 6.93
N PHE A 16 13.76 -5.08 5.74
CA PHE A 16 13.79 -4.35 4.47
C PHE A 16 12.57 -3.41 4.33
N LEU A 17 11.36 -3.88 4.62
CA LEU A 17 10.15 -3.06 4.54
C LEU A 17 10.14 -1.93 5.58
N ILE A 18 10.58 -2.20 6.81
CA ILE A 18 10.71 -1.15 7.83
C ILE A 18 11.66 -0.06 7.35
N LYS A 19 12.81 -0.43 6.78
CA LYS A 19 13.76 0.55 6.22
C LYS A 19 13.13 1.36 5.09
N GLU A 20 12.55 0.70 4.11
CA GLU A 20 12.04 1.35 2.89
C GLU A 20 10.78 2.18 3.11
N LEU A 21 9.91 1.76 4.02
CA LEU A 21 8.60 2.38 4.19
C LEU A 21 8.51 3.27 5.44
N PHE A 22 9.26 2.99 6.49
CA PHE A 22 9.22 3.76 7.72
C PHE A 22 10.46 4.63 7.93
N LEU A 23 11.67 4.03 7.94
CA LEU A 23 12.89 4.80 8.23
C LEU A 23 13.20 5.85 7.17
N ASN A 24 12.90 5.59 5.90
CA ASN A 24 13.08 6.59 4.85
C ASN A 24 12.14 7.79 5.08
N TYR A 25 10.86 7.55 5.40
CA TYR A 25 9.94 8.64 5.75
C TYR A 25 10.41 9.45 6.96
N VAL A 26 10.83 8.77 8.04
CA VAL A 26 11.37 9.42 9.23
C VAL A 26 12.61 10.25 8.90
N SER A 27 13.48 9.75 8.01
CA SER A 27 14.70 10.47 7.62
C SER A 27 14.40 11.77 6.85
N GLU A 28 13.30 11.81 6.09
CA GLU A 28 12.84 12.99 5.35
C GLU A 28 12.08 13.99 6.26
N ASN A 29 11.46 13.50 7.36
CA ASN A 29 10.57 14.27 8.23
C ASN A 29 11.06 14.32 9.68
N LYS A 30 12.39 14.37 9.92
CA LYS A 30 13.03 14.26 11.24
C LYS A 30 12.49 15.24 12.27
N THR A 31 12.28 16.48 11.90
CA THR A 31 11.83 17.56 12.81
C THR A 31 10.40 17.31 13.32
N LEU A 32 9.50 16.86 12.46
CA LEU A 32 8.11 16.57 12.84
C LEU A 32 8.03 15.36 13.78
N VAL A 33 8.74 14.27 13.44
CA VAL A 33 8.75 13.05 14.26
C VAL A 33 9.46 13.30 15.60
N ALA A 34 10.60 14.02 15.59
CA ALA A 34 11.29 14.39 16.81
C ALA A 34 10.42 15.27 17.72
N GLY A 35 9.68 16.22 17.15
CA GLY A 35 8.74 17.05 17.90
C GLY A 35 7.68 16.22 18.64
N LEU A 36 7.08 15.21 17.97
CA LEU A 36 6.13 14.29 18.60
C LEU A 36 6.75 13.52 19.78
N ILE A 37 7.95 12.99 19.58
CA ILE A 37 8.67 12.23 20.62
C ILE A 37 9.01 13.12 21.81
N ILE A 38 9.59 14.29 21.56
CA ILE A 38 9.96 15.25 22.61
C ILE A 38 8.73 15.67 23.43
N MET A 39 7.62 16.03 22.76
CA MET A 39 6.40 16.42 23.47
C MET A 39 5.83 15.28 24.30
N THR A 40 5.97 14.01 23.87
CA THR A 40 5.57 12.85 24.66
C THR A 40 6.42 12.72 25.94
N PHE A 41 7.73 12.84 25.84
CA PHE A 41 8.64 12.77 27.01
C PHE A 41 8.46 13.95 27.96
N LEU A 42 7.99 15.10 27.50
CA LEU A 42 7.74 16.26 28.35
C LEU A 42 6.38 16.17 29.06
N THR A 43 5.33 15.71 28.39
CA THR A 43 3.97 15.77 28.94
C THR A 43 3.65 14.58 29.85
N PHE A 44 3.99 13.34 29.45
CA PHE A 44 3.55 12.15 30.16
C PHE A 44 4.12 11.93 31.57
N PRO A 45 5.39 12.20 31.88
CA PRO A 45 5.87 12.17 33.27
C PRO A 45 5.21 13.23 34.16
N VAL A 46 4.89 14.39 33.61
CA VAL A 46 4.18 15.45 34.33
C VAL A 46 2.76 14.99 34.69
N GLU A 47 2.05 14.40 33.72
CA GLU A 47 0.69 13.89 33.92
C GLU A 47 0.66 12.68 34.87
N SER A 48 1.58 11.73 34.70
CA SER A 48 1.56 10.44 35.42
C SER A 48 2.13 10.50 36.84
N ILE A 49 3.00 11.44 37.13
CA ILE A 49 3.68 11.53 38.45
C ILE A 49 3.44 12.89 39.13
N ILE A 50 3.73 13.99 38.43
CA ILE A 50 3.72 15.33 39.04
C ILE A 50 2.30 15.72 39.43
N LEU A 51 1.37 15.59 38.52
CA LEU A 51 -0.03 15.98 38.77
C LEU A 51 -0.67 15.15 39.91
N PRO A 52 -0.62 13.80 39.94
CA PRO A 52 -1.13 13.02 41.07
C PRO A 52 -0.47 13.35 42.39
N ARG A 53 0.83 13.67 42.41
CA ARG A 53 1.54 14.09 43.61
C ARG A 53 1.00 15.41 44.18
N PHE A 54 0.68 16.38 43.31
CA PHE A 54 0.06 17.63 43.75
C PHE A 54 -1.34 17.45 44.28
N TYR A 55 -2.13 16.53 43.69
CA TYR A 55 -3.42 16.14 44.29
C TYR A 55 -3.27 15.54 45.70
N SER A 56 -2.30 14.63 45.90
CA SER A 56 -2.04 14.08 47.23
C SER A 56 -1.68 15.17 48.24
N ILE A 57 -0.79 16.12 47.87
CA ILE A 57 -0.41 17.23 48.73
C ILE A 57 -1.62 18.14 49.06
N LEU A 58 -2.50 18.38 48.08
CA LEU A 58 -3.71 19.15 48.32
C LEU A 58 -4.62 18.48 49.36
N PHE A 59 -4.89 17.17 49.21
CA PHE A 59 -5.69 16.43 50.16
C PHE A 59 -5.15 16.44 51.56
N ASP A 60 -3.81 16.27 51.72
CA ASP A 60 -3.17 16.32 53.03
C ASP A 60 -3.30 17.71 53.66
N LYS A 61 -3.10 18.79 52.91
CA LYS A 61 -3.22 20.18 53.38
C LYS A 61 -4.66 20.54 53.77
N VAL A 62 -5.63 20.12 53.00
CA VAL A 62 -7.07 20.31 53.31
C VAL A 62 -7.42 19.57 54.60
N ARG A 63 -6.94 18.34 54.79
CA ARG A 63 -7.14 17.53 56.02
C ARG A 63 -6.49 18.20 57.25
N GLU A 64 -5.25 18.70 57.15
CA GLU A 64 -4.59 19.42 58.23
C GLU A 64 -5.40 20.66 58.65
N GLN A 65 -5.91 21.45 57.68
CA GLN A 65 -6.75 22.62 57.97
C GLN A 65 -8.09 22.25 58.61
N SER A 66 -8.72 21.16 58.12
CA SER A 66 -9.98 20.65 58.66
C SER A 66 -9.83 20.16 60.11
N SER A 67 -8.70 19.52 60.44
CA SER A 67 -8.37 19.09 61.79
C SER A 67 -8.01 20.24 62.75
N ALA A 68 -7.41 21.31 62.22
CA ALA A 68 -7.09 22.51 62.99
C ALA A 68 -8.29 23.46 63.20
N LYS A 69 -9.32 23.35 62.35
CA LYS A 69 -10.49 24.24 62.37
C LYS A 69 -11.72 23.60 63.02
N SER A 70 -11.59 23.24 64.31
CA SER A 70 -12.79 23.05 65.13
C SER A 70 -13.55 24.35 65.46
N ARG A 71 -12.97 25.52 65.22
CA ARG A 71 -13.61 26.81 65.58
C ARG A 71 -12.98 28.06 64.87
N SER A 72 -13.01 28.25 63.58
CA SER A 72 -12.85 29.59 63.03
C SER A 72 -13.35 29.68 61.56
N SER A 73 -14.01 30.78 61.20
CA SER A 73 -14.43 31.21 59.87
C SER A 73 -13.28 31.13 58.86
N LEU A 74 -13.56 30.73 57.64
CA LEU A 74 -12.63 30.74 56.50
C LEU A 74 -12.00 32.15 56.37
N PRO A 75 -10.68 32.33 56.36
CA PRO A 75 -10.07 33.59 56.09
C PRO A 75 -10.48 34.08 54.69
N PRO A 76 -10.70 35.38 54.48
CA PRO A 76 -11.04 35.90 53.18
C PRO A 76 -9.95 35.55 52.15
N LEU A 77 -10.36 35.12 50.96
CA LEU A 77 -9.51 34.83 49.82
C LEU A 77 -8.72 36.08 49.41
N ASN A 78 -7.52 36.25 49.90
CA ASN A 78 -6.67 37.36 49.51
C ASN A 78 -5.70 36.90 48.41
N ILE A 79 -6.12 37.02 47.13
CA ILE A 79 -5.37 36.55 45.95
C ILE A 79 -4.33 37.60 45.48
N LYS A 80 -4.01 38.60 46.29
CA LYS A 80 -3.14 39.73 45.87
C LYS A 80 -1.73 39.31 45.44
N ASN A 81 -1.23 38.14 45.81
CA ASN A 81 0.09 37.66 45.37
C ASN A 81 0.10 36.14 45.16
N PRO A 82 -0.23 35.61 43.95
CA PRO A 82 -0.31 34.16 43.66
C PRO A 82 1.05 33.45 43.83
N LEU A 83 2.18 34.10 43.53
CA LEU A 83 3.51 33.50 43.67
C LEU A 83 3.86 33.21 45.13
N ARG A 84 3.49 34.08 46.07
CA ARG A 84 3.68 33.86 47.49
C ARG A 84 2.82 32.69 48.01
N LEU A 85 1.58 32.58 47.56
CA LEU A 85 0.69 31.46 47.91
C LEU A 85 1.22 30.10 47.42
N ILE A 86 1.88 30.10 46.27
CA ILE A 86 2.55 28.91 45.72
C ILE A 86 3.78 28.56 46.58
N GLN A 87 4.64 29.54 46.93
CA GLN A 87 5.84 29.34 47.75
C GLN A 87 5.49 28.83 49.14
N GLU A 88 4.44 29.36 49.77
CA GLU A 88 3.99 28.96 51.13
C GLU A 88 3.20 27.64 51.13
N GLN A 89 3.01 27.00 49.96
CA GLN A 89 2.25 25.73 49.81
C GLN A 89 0.86 25.78 50.48
N THR A 90 0.21 26.91 50.40
CA THR A 90 -1.18 27.01 50.88
C THR A 90 -2.10 26.17 49.99
N PRO A 91 -3.28 25.67 50.46
CA PRO A 91 -4.22 24.93 49.62
C PRO A 91 -4.61 25.65 48.32
N ILE A 92 -4.76 26.98 48.39
CA ILE A 92 -5.05 27.81 47.21
C ILE A 92 -3.82 27.86 46.29
N GLY A 93 -2.60 28.01 46.83
CA GLY A 93 -1.39 27.96 46.04
C GLY A 93 -1.17 26.62 45.33
N ILE A 94 -1.52 25.51 46.00
CA ILE A 94 -1.47 24.19 45.39
C ILE A 94 -2.50 24.05 44.26
N ILE A 95 -3.73 24.57 44.44
CA ILE A 95 -4.77 24.60 43.38
C ILE A 95 -4.26 25.43 42.18
N ILE A 96 -3.68 26.60 42.41
CA ILE A 96 -3.10 27.42 41.33
C ILE A 96 -2.02 26.62 40.58
N THR A 97 -1.13 25.91 41.32
CA THR A 97 -0.10 25.08 40.70
C THR A 97 -0.71 23.96 39.83
N ILE A 98 -1.74 23.28 40.33
CA ILE A 98 -2.45 22.25 39.56
C ILE A 98 -3.04 22.84 38.27
N LEU A 99 -3.67 24.01 38.32
CA LEU A 99 -4.20 24.70 37.17
C LEU A 99 -3.12 25.07 36.15
N LEU A 100 -1.97 25.53 36.61
CA LEU A 100 -0.82 25.82 35.74
C LEU A 100 -0.27 24.54 35.08
N ILE A 101 -0.23 23.43 35.80
CA ILE A 101 0.15 22.13 35.25
C ILE A 101 -0.88 21.70 34.17
N TRP A 102 -2.16 21.86 34.41
CA TRP A 102 -3.22 21.58 33.42
C TRP A 102 -3.08 22.43 32.16
N VAL A 103 -2.80 23.73 32.32
CA VAL A 103 -2.55 24.62 31.16
C VAL A 103 -1.33 24.18 30.38
N PHE A 104 -0.23 23.81 31.09
CA PHE A 104 0.97 23.27 30.45
C PHE A 104 0.65 21.99 29.65
N LEU A 105 -0.05 21.04 30.25
CA LEU A 105 -0.46 19.81 29.58
C LEU A 105 -1.37 20.07 28.37
N LEU A 106 -2.33 20.97 28.50
CA LEU A 106 -3.22 21.37 27.41
C LEU A 106 -2.44 21.91 26.20
N ILE A 107 -1.48 22.81 26.46
CA ILE A 107 -0.60 23.36 25.42
C ILE A 107 0.24 22.24 24.80
N GLY A 108 0.83 21.38 25.63
CA GLY A 108 1.62 20.24 25.17
C GLY A 108 0.83 19.29 24.28
N TYR A 109 -0.39 18.95 24.65
CA TYR A 109 -1.28 18.11 23.84
C TYR A 109 -1.74 18.79 22.55
N ALA A 110 -2.02 20.11 22.58
CA ALA A 110 -2.36 20.86 21.37
C ALA A 110 -1.20 20.87 20.36
N ILE A 111 0.04 21.06 20.84
CA ILE A 111 1.24 20.98 20.01
C ILE A 111 1.42 19.56 19.45
N LYS A 112 1.33 18.52 20.31
CA LYS A 112 1.43 17.12 19.91
C LYS A 112 0.37 16.77 18.85
N SER A 113 -0.89 17.17 19.07
CA SER A 113 -1.98 16.96 18.12
C SER A 113 -1.72 17.62 16.77
N THR A 114 -1.16 18.83 16.76
CA THR A 114 -0.78 19.54 15.54
C THR A 114 0.28 18.78 14.74
N PHE A 115 1.31 18.26 15.41
CA PHE A 115 2.32 17.40 14.75
C PHE A 115 1.70 16.10 14.22
N HIS A 116 0.85 15.45 15.00
CA HIS A 116 0.19 14.21 14.62
C HIS A 116 -0.73 14.42 13.40
N ALA A 117 -1.48 15.54 13.37
CA ALA A 117 -2.36 15.90 12.26
C ALA A 117 -1.62 16.13 10.93
N ARG A 118 -0.34 16.49 10.97
CA ARG A 118 0.52 16.62 9.78
C ARG A 118 1.17 15.30 9.40
N VAL A 119 1.83 14.64 10.33
CA VAL A 119 2.60 13.39 10.08
C VAL A 119 1.71 12.30 9.51
N THR A 120 0.52 12.10 10.06
CA THR A 120 -0.34 10.96 9.71
C THR A 120 -0.83 10.98 8.25
N PRO A 121 -1.40 12.08 7.72
CA PRO A 121 -1.83 12.15 6.31
C PRO A 121 -0.64 12.12 5.34
N GLU A 122 0.45 12.80 5.67
CA GLU A 122 1.65 12.84 4.83
C GLU A 122 2.29 11.45 4.71
N TYR A 123 2.38 10.71 5.81
CA TYR A 123 2.85 9.33 5.80
C TYR A 123 1.96 8.41 4.95
N LEU A 124 0.64 8.53 5.07
CA LEU A 124 -0.30 7.77 4.24
C LEU A 124 -0.12 8.07 2.75
N SER A 125 0.04 9.35 2.40
CA SER A 125 0.28 9.78 1.01
C SER A 125 1.61 9.23 0.49
N PHE A 126 2.69 9.35 1.27
CA PHE A 126 4.01 8.79 0.96
C PHE A 126 3.93 7.29 0.66
N LEU A 127 3.28 6.51 1.53
CA LEU A 127 3.13 5.07 1.35
C LEU A 127 2.39 4.73 0.05
N ARG A 128 1.24 5.38 -0.20
CA ARG A 128 0.44 5.14 -1.41
C ARG A 128 1.20 5.46 -2.67
N GLN A 129 1.84 6.62 -2.72
CA GLN A 129 2.61 7.04 -3.89
C GLN A 129 3.80 6.12 -4.13
N LYS A 130 4.53 5.75 -3.08
CA LYS A 130 5.69 4.86 -3.19
C LYS A 130 5.28 3.46 -3.66
N ILE A 131 4.30 2.83 -3.01
CA ILE A 131 3.87 1.48 -3.36
C ILE A 131 3.24 1.44 -4.76
N LEU A 132 2.37 2.39 -5.10
CA LEU A 132 1.78 2.48 -6.44
C LEU A 132 2.86 2.70 -7.50
N GLY A 133 3.78 3.63 -7.26
CA GLY A 133 4.89 3.91 -8.17
C GLY A 133 5.77 2.68 -8.42
N GLU A 134 6.15 1.96 -7.36
CA GLU A 134 6.95 0.73 -7.50
C GLU A 134 6.13 -0.42 -8.11
N THR A 135 4.82 -0.52 -7.82
CA THR A 135 3.93 -1.49 -8.46
C THR A 135 3.91 -1.29 -9.98
N ILE A 136 3.70 -0.05 -10.43
CA ILE A 136 3.70 0.27 -11.87
C ILE A 136 5.06 -0.04 -12.52
N LYS A 137 6.17 0.17 -11.81
CA LYS A 137 7.51 -0.11 -12.33
C LYS A 137 7.87 -1.60 -12.32
N SER A 138 7.38 -2.38 -11.36
CA SER A 138 7.75 -3.77 -11.16
C SER A 138 6.93 -4.76 -11.99
N HIS A 139 5.66 -4.45 -12.28
CA HIS A 139 4.79 -5.35 -13.07
C HIS A 139 5.03 -5.19 -14.56
N LYS A 140 6.02 -5.91 -15.05
CA LYS A 140 6.42 -5.92 -16.46
C LYS A 140 6.08 -7.22 -17.15
N GLU A 141 6.00 -8.30 -16.40
CA GLU A 141 5.68 -9.65 -16.86
C GLU A 141 4.33 -10.07 -16.28
N ASN A 142 3.52 -10.75 -17.08
CA ASN A 142 2.21 -11.28 -16.66
C ASN A 142 1.21 -10.27 -16.06
N TYR A 143 1.23 -9.02 -16.53
CA TYR A 143 0.26 -8.01 -16.09
C TYR A 143 -1.21 -8.43 -16.35
N GLN A 144 -1.43 -9.38 -17.28
CA GLN A 144 -2.76 -9.92 -17.60
C GLN A 144 -3.29 -10.86 -16.51
N ASP A 145 -2.39 -11.47 -15.72
CA ASP A 145 -2.73 -12.36 -14.61
C ASP A 145 -2.89 -11.60 -13.28
N LEU A 146 -2.80 -10.26 -13.31
CA LEU A 146 -2.99 -9.43 -12.14
C LEU A 146 -4.43 -9.53 -11.65
N LYS A 147 -4.59 -10.09 -10.47
CA LYS A 147 -5.85 -10.09 -9.71
C LYS A 147 -6.09 -8.68 -9.15
N ILE A 148 -6.69 -7.81 -9.98
CA ILE A 148 -6.81 -6.37 -9.73
C ILE A 148 -7.52 -6.10 -8.40
N GLY A 149 -8.65 -6.77 -8.11
CA GLY A 149 -9.39 -6.62 -6.86
C GLY A 149 -8.52 -6.89 -5.63
N LYS A 150 -7.83 -8.03 -5.63
CA LYS A 150 -6.89 -8.43 -4.56
C LYS A 150 -5.73 -7.43 -4.39
N HIS A 151 -5.21 -6.88 -5.50
CA HIS A 151 -4.10 -5.92 -5.46
C HIS A 151 -4.53 -4.56 -4.91
N ILE A 152 -5.70 -4.07 -5.33
CA ILE A 152 -6.26 -2.80 -4.84
C ILE A 152 -6.55 -2.90 -3.34
N SER A 153 -7.28 -3.94 -2.90
CA SER A 153 -7.58 -4.16 -1.48
C SER A 153 -6.29 -4.23 -0.66
N ARG A 154 -5.33 -5.06 -1.08
CA ARG A 154 -4.04 -5.20 -0.39
C ARG A 154 -3.27 -3.87 -0.28
N LEU A 155 -3.22 -3.07 -1.35
CA LEU A 155 -2.55 -1.76 -1.32
C LEU A 155 -3.23 -0.80 -0.35
N LEU A 156 -4.57 -0.72 -0.40
CA LEU A 156 -5.33 0.20 0.44
C LEU A 156 -5.31 -0.22 1.91
N ASP A 157 -5.50 -1.50 2.20
CA ASP A 157 -5.54 -2.02 3.57
C ASP A 157 -4.17 -2.02 4.22
N PHE A 158 -3.11 -2.35 3.46
CA PHE A 158 -1.73 -2.22 3.94
C PHE A 158 -1.40 -0.77 4.31
N THR A 159 -1.64 0.19 3.41
CA THR A 159 -1.26 1.60 3.65
C THR A 159 -2.05 2.20 4.80
N ARG A 160 -3.33 1.86 4.93
CA ARG A 160 -4.17 2.25 6.06
C ARG A 160 -3.65 1.64 7.37
N SER A 161 -3.38 0.33 7.38
CA SER A 161 -2.89 -0.37 8.57
C SER A 161 -1.50 0.09 9.00
N ALA A 162 -0.60 0.36 8.07
CA ALA A 162 0.72 0.92 8.37
C ALA A 162 0.61 2.32 8.99
N LYS A 163 -0.26 3.19 8.44
CA LYS A 163 -0.56 4.50 9.02
C LYS A 163 -1.13 4.36 10.45
N ASP A 164 -2.09 3.45 10.64
CA ASP A 164 -2.72 3.22 11.95
C ASP A 164 -1.71 2.74 13.00
N ILE A 165 -0.80 1.82 12.62
CA ILE A 165 0.26 1.33 13.52
C ILE A 165 1.22 2.45 13.89
N VAL A 166 1.67 3.26 12.95
CA VAL A 166 2.56 4.40 13.24
C VAL A 166 1.85 5.41 14.13
N GLY A 167 0.61 5.76 13.80
CA GLY A 167 -0.20 6.67 14.60
C GLY A 167 -0.35 6.21 16.05
N PHE A 168 -0.69 4.93 16.24
CA PHE A 168 -0.79 4.33 17.57
C PHE A 168 0.55 4.23 18.30
N SER A 169 1.59 3.79 17.61
CA SER A 169 2.89 3.63 18.25
C SER A 169 3.39 4.94 18.87
N ILE A 170 3.14 6.06 18.18
CA ILE A 170 3.56 7.40 18.64
C ILE A 170 2.48 8.05 19.51
N GLY A 171 1.19 7.85 19.18
CA GLY A 171 0.05 8.49 19.83
C GLY A 171 -0.27 7.91 21.20
N ASP A 172 -0.26 6.58 21.31
CA ASP A 172 -0.78 5.84 22.47
C ASP A 172 0.28 4.96 23.13
N LEU A 173 0.99 4.09 22.39
CA LEU A 173 1.92 3.13 22.96
C LEU A 173 3.15 3.79 23.60
N LEU A 174 3.82 4.69 22.88
CA LEU A 174 4.98 5.40 23.39
C LEU A 174 4.66 6.22 24.66
N PRO A 175 3.57 7.00 24.72
CA PRO A 175 3.12 7.66 25.93
C PRO A 175 2.93 6.74 27.12
N VAL A 176 2.19 5.62 26.91
CA VAL A 176 1.95 4.64 27.98
C VAL A 176 3.25 4.01 28.46
N LEU A 177 4.18 3.68 27.56
CA LEU A 177 5.50 3.15 27.94
C LEU A 177 6.32 4.17 28.74
N VAL A 178 6.37 5.42 28.28
CA VAL A 178 7.09 6.51 29.00
C VAL A 178 6.47 6.76 30.37
N GLY A 179 5.14 6.85 30.45
CA GLY A 179 4.42 7.03 31.72
C GLY A 179 4.63 5.87 32.68
N SER A 180 4.47 4.63 32.18
CA SER A 180 4.65 3.40 33.01
C SER A 180 6.08 3.27 33.52
N LEU A 181 7.08 3.51 32.69
CA LEU A 181 8.50 3.49 33.10
C LEU A 181 8.77 4.55 34.15
N SER A 182 8.26 5.77 33.96
CA SER A 182 8.38 6.87 34.90
C SER A 182 7.79 6.52 36.29
N ILE A 183 6.58 5.88 36.27
CA ILE A 183 5.91 5.43 37.49
C ILE A 183 6.71 4.33 38.21
N VAL A 184 7.24 3.36 37.48
CA VAL A 184 8.09 2.29 38.06
C VAL A 184 9.31 2.88 38.71
N VAL A 185 10.05 3.78 38.02
CA VAL A 185 11.22 4.45 38.56
C VAL A 185 10.85 5.26 39.82
N TYR A 186 9.77 6.01 39.78
CA TYR A 186 9.30 6.79 40.92
C TYR A 186 8.95 5.92 42.13
N PHE A 187 8.26 4.80 41.93
CA PHE A 187 7.93 3.87 43.03
C PHE A 187 9.17 3.24 43.65
N PHE A 188 10.23 2.97 42.88
CA PHE A 188 11.52 2.55 43.45
C PHE A 188 12.15 3.60 44.33
N THR A 189 11.94 4.90 44.07
CA THR A 189 12.42 5.99 44.97
C THR A 189 11.61 6.11 46.24
N LEU A 190 10.33 5.69 46.25
CA LEU A 190 9.49 5.72 47.45
C LEU A 190 9.71 4.48 48.33
N ASP A 191 9.68 3.30 47.73
CA ASP A 191 9.86 2.02 48.40
C ASP A 191 10.21 0.91 47.40
N LYS A 192 11.30 0.17 47.69
CA LYS A 192 11.81 -0.89 46.83
C LYS A 192 10.81 -2.01 46.60
N THR A 193 10.07 -2.43 47.65
CA THR A 193 9.10 -3.52 47.55
C THR A 193 7.95 -3.15 46.61
N ILE A 194 7.42 -1.94 46.72
CA ILE A 194 6.36 -1.41 45.87
C ILE A 194 6.88 -1.28 44.44
N GLY A 195 8.07 -0.74 44.24
CA GLY A 195 8.68 -0.64 42.91
C GLY A 195 8.85 -2.00 42.21
N PHE A 196 9.33 -3.01 42.94
CA PHE A 196 9.43 -4.39 42.41
C PHE A 196 8.08 -5.00 42.07
N THR A 197 7.03 -4.77 42.86
CA THR A 197 5.70 -5.28 42.61
C THR A 197 5.10 -4.72 41.30
N VAL A 198 5.24 -3.39 41.11
CA VAL A 198 4.78 -2.75 39.87
C VAL A 198 5.60 -3.19 38.65
N PHE A 199 6.91 -3.30 38.81
CA PHE A 199 7.81 -3.78 37.75
C PHE A 199 7.47 -5.23 37.35
N ALA A 200 7.23 -6.11 38.33
CA ALA A 200 6.84 -7.50 38.09
C ALA A 200 5.50 -7.58 37.35
N GLY A 201 4.48 -6.81 37.77
CA GLY A 201 3.19 -6.75 37.11
C GLY A 201 3.28 -6.26 35.67
N LEU A 202 4.02 -5.18 35.42
CA LEU A 202 4.26 -4.66 34.06
C LEU A 202 5.02 -5.68 33.20
N SER A 203 6.07 -6.31 33.74
CA SER A 203 6.81 -7.35 33.02
C SER A 203 5.94 -8.54 32.64
N LEU A 204 5.06 -8.99 33.54
CA LEU A 204 4.13 -10.07 33.27
C LEU A 204 3.14 -9.71 32.16
N LEU A 205 2.61 -8.47 32.14
CA LEU A 205 1.75 -7.98 31.07
C LEU A 205 2.47 -7.97 29.72
N LEU A 206 3.71 -7.50 29.65
CA LEU A 206 4.49 -7.45 28.43
C LEU A 206 4.83 -8.85 27.89
N ILE A 207 5.25 -9.76 28.78
CA ILE A 207 5.56 -11.15 28.44
C ILE A 207 4.30 -11.88 27.92
N TYR A 208 3.20 -11.77 28.63
CA TYR A 208 1.93 -12.36 28.21
C TYR A 208 1.46 -11.79 26.87
N GLY A 209 1.48 -10.46 26.75
CA GLY A 209 1.12 -9.75 25.51
C GLY A 209 1.95 -10.18 24.31
N TYR A 210 3.24 -10.42 24.51
CA TYR A 210 4.14 -10.91 23.44
C TYR A 210 3.75 -12.33 22.98
N TYR A 211 3.60 -13.29 23.90
CA TYR A 211 3.33 -14.68 23.53
C TYR A 211 1.92 -14.89 22.95
N VAL A 212 0.90 -14.34 23.58
CA VAL A 212 -0.48 -14.51 23.10
C VAL A 212 -0.76 -13.58 21.92
N GLY A 213 -0.15 -12.40 21.89
CA GLY A 213 -0.24 -11.47 20.77
C GLY A 213 0.23 -12.06 19.44
N GLN A 214 1.24 -12.95 19.45
CA GLN A 214 1.66 -13.64 18.21
C GLN A 214 0.53 -14.51 17.64
N LYS A 215 -0.19 -15.26 18.47
CA LYS A 215 -1.35 -16.06 18.04
C LYS A 215 -2.45 -15.19 17.44
N CYS A 216 -2.73 -14.04 18.08
CA CYS A 216 -3.71 -13.07 17.58
C CYS A 216 -3.28 -12.46 16.23
N ILE A 217 -1.99 -12.17 16.05
CA ILE A 217 -1.43 -11.68 14.77
C ILE A 217 -1.58 -12.74 13.68
N ASP A 218 -1.32 -14.02 14.00
CA ASP A 218 -1.43 -15.11 13.03
C ASP A 218 -2.88 -15.31 12.60
N ALA A 219 -3.83 -15.38 13.54
CA ALA A 219 -5.26 -15.44 13.24
C ALA A 219 -5.75 -14.25 12.40
N SER A 220 -5.23 -13.05 12.67
CA SER A 220 -5.53 -11.86 11.88
C SER A 220 -4.94 -11.94 10.47
N CYS A 221 -3.75 -12.51 10.33
CA CYS A 221 -3.09 -12.74 9.05
C CYS A 221 -3.87 -13.74 8.18
N ASP A 222 -4.35 -14.83 8.77
CA ASP A 222 -5.14 -15.87 8.11
C ASP A 222 -6.48 -15.34 7.63
N ARG A 223 -7.19 -14.63 8.50
CA ARG A 223 -8.43 -13.95 8.15
C ARG A 223 -8.23 -12.97 7.00
N GLU A 224 -7.19 -12.15 7.05
CA GLU A 224 -6.88 -11.18 6.00
C GLU A 224 -6.54 -11.86 4.67
N GLY A 225 -5.82 -12.97 4.71
CA GLY A 225 -5.54 -13.78 3.52
C GLY A 225 -6.83 -14.23 2.83
N TYR A 226 -7.79 -14.71 3.62
CA TYR A 226 -9.09 -15.13 3.11
C TYR A 226 -9.95 -13.96 2.61
N TYR A 227 -9.94 -12.83 3.33
CA TYR A 227 -10.62 -11.60 2.90
C TYR A 227 -10.15 -11.11 1.54
N LEU A 228 -8.85 -11.18 1.27
CA LEU A 228 -8.28 -10.80 -0.03
C LEU A 228 -8.72 -11.75 -1.17
N GLU A 229 -8.90 -13.05 -0.88
CA GLU A 229 -9.44 -14.00 -1.85
C GLU A 229 -10.92 -13.74 -2.11
N MET A 230 -11.71 -13.51 -1.06
CA MET A 230 -13.11 -13.11 -1.17
C MET A 230 -13.28 -11.81 -1.99
N SER A 231 -12.42 -10.83 -1.76
CA SER A 231 -12.43 -9.57 -2.51
C SER A 231 -12.19 -9.78 -4.01
N GLU A 232 -11.34 -10.74 -4.38
CA GLU A 232 -11.12 -11.10 -5.79
C GLU A 232 -12.34 -11.81 -6.40
N ASP A 233 -12.97 -12.73 -5.67
CA ASP A 233 -14.18 -13.41 -6.15
C ASP A 233 -15.34 -12.44 -6.37
N ILE A 234 -15.52 -11.47 -5.46
CA ILE A 234 -16.51 -10.39 -5.62
C ILE A 234 -16.18 -9.53 -6.85
N HIS A 235 -14.91 -9.19 -7.03
CA HIS A 235 -14.49 -8.41 -8.21
C HIS A 235 -14.77 -9.17 -9.51
N ASP A 236 -14.52 -10.47 -9.54
CA ASP A 236 -14.80 -11.31 -10.74
C ASP A 236 -16.30 -11.40 -11.01
N SER A 237 -17.12 -11.68 -10.01
CA SER A 237 -18.59 -11.74 -10.17
C SER A 237 -19.15 -10.41 -10.66
N LEU A 238 -18.73 -9.27 -10.07
CA LEU A 238 -19.19 -7.94 -10.49
C LEU A 238 -18.65 -7.54 -11.87
N GLY A 239 -17.44 -7.95 -12.22
CA GLY A 239 -16.85 -7.73 -13.54
C GLY A 239 -17.55 -8.52 -14.65
N ASN A 240 -18.24 -9.60 -14.29
CA ASN A 240 -18.95 -10.50 -15.20
C ASN A 240 -20.48 -10.43 -15.08
N LEU A 241 -21.04 -9.36 -14.50
CA LEU A 241 -22.49 -9.23 -14.25
C LEU A 241 -23.35 -9.48 -15.48
N MET A 242 -22.91 -9.03 -16.65
CA MET A 242 -23.63 -9.28 -17.91
C MET A 242 -23.79 -10.79 -18.16
N ASN A 243 -22.74 -11.58 -17.93
CA ASN A 243 -22.81 -13.03 -18.09
C ASN A 243 -23.72 -13.68 -17.04
N VAL A 244 -23.71 -13.18 -15.80
CA VAL A 244 -24.61 -13.64 -14.73
C VAL A 244 -26.06 -13.43 -15.13
N TYR A 245 -26.41 -12.25 -15.61
CA TYR A 245 -27.77 -11.92 -16.06
C TYR A 245 -28.19 -12.70 -17.29
N LEU A 246 -27.34 -12.78 -18.31
CA LEU A 246 -27.67 -13.51 -19.55
C LEU A 246 -27.90 -15.01 -19.33
N ASN A 247 -27.27 -15.58 -18.30
CA ASN A 247 -27.40 -16.99 -17.95
C ASN A 247 -28.40 -17.25 -16.80
N ASN A 248 -29.04 -16.21 -16.25
CA ASN A 248 -29.99 -16.29 -15.13
C ASN A 248 -29.35 -17.01 -13.91
N GLN A 249 -28.09 -16.63 -13.56
CA GLN A 249 -27.31 -17.29 -12.53
C GLN A 249 -27.12 -16.43 -11.25
N GLU A 250 -27.96 -15.41 -11.04
CA GLU A 250 -27.89 -14.54 -9.86
C GLU A 250 -27.98 -15.34 -8.55
N GLY A 251 -28.92 -16.30 -8.50
CA GLY A 251 -29.09 -17.16 -7.31
C GLY A 251 -27.86 -18.03 -7.02
N SER A 252 -27.19 -18.51 -8.06
CA SER A 252 -25.96 -19.30 -7.95
C SER A 252 -24.80 -18.47 -7.40
N GLU A 253 -24.57 -17.27 -7.96
CA GLU A 253 -23.50 -16.36 -7.52
C GLU A 253 -23.73 -15.86 -6.09
N ILE A 254 -24.98 -15.51 -5.72
CA ILE A 254 -25.35 -15.14 -4.35
C ILE A 254 -25.10 -16.30 -3.38
N SER A 255 -25.45 -17.53 -3.76
CA SER A 255 -25.23 -18.71 -2.93
C SER A 255 -23.76 -19.04 -2.74
N LYS A 256 -22.94 -18.90 -3.81
CA LYS A 256 -21.47 -19.03 -3.76
C LYS A 256 -20.87 -18.01 -2.78
N ASN A 257 -21.25 -16.76 -2.92
CA ASN A 257 -20.76 -15.68 -2.04
C ASN A 257 -21.16 -15.93 -0.58
N LYS A 258 -22.39 -16.40 -0.31
CA LYS A 258 -22.85 -16.76 1.04
C LYS A 258 -22.00 -17.85 1.69
N GLN A 259 -21.53 -18.83 0.92
CA GLN A 259 -20.62 -19.88 1.46
C GLN A 259 -19.25 -19.30 1.82
N ILE A 260 -18.72 -18.43 0.96
CA ILE A 260 -17.44 -17.74 1.19
C ILE A 260 -17.54 -16.88 2.45
N GLU A 261 -18.61 -16.08 2.57
CA GLU A 261 -18.85 -15.20 3.71
C GLU A 261 -19.02 -15.98 5.03
N LYS A 262 -19.64 -17.16 5.00
CA LYS A 262 -19.74 -18.03 6.16
C LYS A 262 -18.36 -18.41 6.70
N ARG A 263 -17.43 -18.79 5.82
CA ARG A 263 -16.06 -19.15 6.23
C ARG A 263 -15.29 -17.94 6.76
N HIS A 264 -15.42 -16.79 6.11
CA HIS A 264 -14.84 -15.53 6.60
C HIS A 264 -15.36 -15.20 8.01
N THR A 265 -16.67 -15.34 8.24
CA THR A 265 -17.30 -15.12 9.55
C THR A 265 -16.76 -16.06 10.62
N GLU A 266 -16.50 -17.34 10.30
CA GLU A 266 -15.90 -18.30 11.23
C GLU A 266 -14.48 -17.87 11.65
N LEU A 267 -13.63 -17.52 10.69
CA LEU A 267 -12.27 -17.02 10.96
C LEU A 267 -12.29 -15.71 11.77
N TYR A 268 -13.24 -14.84 11.49
CA TYR A 268 -13.39 -13.58 12.22
C TYR A 268 -13.83 -13.82 13.67
N LYS A 269 -14.77 -14.75 13.92
CA LYS A 269 -15.17 -15.15 15.27
C LYS A 269 -14.01 -15.74 16.05
N GLU A 270 -13.23 -16.64 15.45
CA GLU A 270 -12.05 -17.24 16.07
C GLU A 270 -11.04 -16.16 16.50
N GLN A 271 -10.73 -15.22 15.59
CA GLN A 271 -9.89 -14.07 15.90
C GLN A 271 -10.44 -13.25 17.06
N GLN A 272 -11.74 -12.93 17.06
CA GLN A 272 -12.36 -12.11 18.11
C GLN A 272 -12.35 -12.80 19.49
N LEU A 273 -12.48 -14.11 19.53
CA LEU A 273 -12.36 -14.87 20.79
C LEU A 273 -10.94 -14.80 21.36
N LEU A 274 -9.90 -14.93 20.51
CA LEU A 274 -8.51 -14.76 20.93
C LEU A 274 -8.24 -13.33 21.44
N MET A 275 -8.80 -12.32 20.76
CA MET A 275 -8.67 -10.91 21.17
C MET A 275 -9.37 -10.64 22.52
N ARG A 276 -10.56 -11.20 22.74
CA ARG A 276 -11.25 -11.14 24.02
C ARG A 276 -10.38 -11.74 25.15
N ASP A 277 -9.80 -12.91 24.90
CA ASP A 277 -9.03 -13.62 25.93
C ASP A 277 -7.75 -12.86 26.32
N ILE A 278 -7.10 -12.18 25.37
CA ILE A 278 -5.92 -11.34 25.68
C ILE A 278 -6.32 -10.15 26.54
N VAL A 279 -7.40 -9.43 26.19
CA VAL A 279 -7.89 -8.27 26.96
C VAL A 279 -8.30 -8.69 28.37
N PHE A 280 -9.07 -9.77 28.49
CA PHE A 280 -9.55 -10.26 29.78
C PHE A 280 -8.39 -10.65 30.72
N THR A 281 -7.43 -11.41 30.22
CA THR A 281 -6.27 -11.83 31.03
C THR A 281 -5.38 -10.65 31.41
N GLN A 282 -5.15 -9.70 30.50
CA GLN A 282 -4.39 -8.48 30.82
C GLN A 282 -5.09 -7.63 31.88
N SER A 283 -6.42 -7.54 31.82
CA SER A 283 -7.22 -6.85 32.83
C SER A 283 -7.08 -7.52 34.19
N ILE A 284 -7.13 -8.86 34.26
CA ILE A 284 -6.90 -9.60 35.51
C ILE A 284 -5.52 -9.32 36.09
N ILE A 285 -4.47 -9.40 35.28
CA ILE A 285 -3.08 -9.11 35.73
C ILE A 285 -2.99 -7.68 36.26
N SER A 286 -3.60 -6.72 35.59
CA SER A 286 -3.62 -5.30 36.00
C SER A 286 -4.32 -5.11 37.35
N VAL A 287 -5.50 -5.75 37.54
CA VAL A 287 -6.25 -5.71 38.81
C VAL A 287 -5.45 -6.35 39.93
N ILE A 288 -4.86 -7.54 39.71
CA ILE A 288 -4.03 -8.20 40.71
C ILE A 288 -2.84 -7.32 41.12
N THR A 289 -2.17 -6.70 40.15
CA THR A 289 -1.05 -5.76 40.38
C THR A 289 -1.51 -4.58 41.22
N PHE A 290 -2.65 -3.96 40.85
CA PHE A 290 -3.25 -2.86 41.59
C PHE A 290 -3.54 -3.24 43.06
N ILE A 291 -4.26 -4.35 43.29
CA ILE A 291 -4.59 -4.83 44.62
C ILE A 291 -3.33 -5.14 45.44
N SER A 292 -2.34 -5.80 44.84
CA SER A 292 -1.07 -6.13 45.51
C SER A 292 -0.34 -4.90 45.99
N VAL A 293 -0.17 -3.88 45.13
CA VAL A 293 0.48 -2.62 45.49
C VAL A 293 -0.30 -1.89 46.57
N PHE A 294 -1.64 -1.87 46.44
CA PHE A 294 -2.50 -1.23 47.47
C PHE A 294 -2.36 -1.89 48.81
N LEU A 295 -2.43 -3.21 48.91
CA LEU A 295 -2.33 -3.97 50.16
C LEU A 295 -0.93 -3.84 50.81
N ILE A 296 0.12 -3.93 49.99
CA ILE A 296 1.52 -3.70 50.48
C ILE A 296 1.65 -2.30 51.05
N SER A 297 1.18 -1.28 50.34
CA SER A 297 1.25 0.12 50.78
C SER A 297 0.44 0.35 52.04
N TYR A 298 -0.76 -0.26 52.19
CA TYR A 298 -1.59 -0.18 53.38
C TYR A 298 -0.90 -0.85 54.57
N HIS A 299 -0.33 -2.05 54.40
CA HIS A 299 0.43 -2.73 55.47
C HIS A 299 1.64 -1.87 55.93
N LYS A 300 2.38 -1.27 55.02
CA LYS A 300 3.50 -0.39 55.35
C LYS A 300 3.05 0.90 56.05
N LEU A 301 1.87 1.40 55.77
CA LEU A 301 1.27 2.50 56.50
C LEU A 301 0.96 2.10 57.96
N GLN A 302 0.32 0.93 58.16
CA GLN A 302 -0.02 0.39 59.48
C GLN A 302 1.26 0.17 60.33
N THR A 303 2.29 -0.37 59.72
CA THR A 303 3.60 -0.59 60.38
C THR A 303 4.48 0.68 60.49
N LYS A 304 3.94 1.86 60.12
CA LYS A 304 4.62 3.16 60.18
C LYS A 304 5.90 3.22 59.33
N GLN A 305 6.06 2.33 58.36
CA GLN A 305 7.23 2.37 57.45
C GLN A 305 7.08 3.47 56.40
N ILE A 306 5.86 3.88 56.05
CA ILE A 306 5.57 5.01 55.20
C ILE A 306 4.61 5.98 55.86
N SER A 307 4.69 7.27 55.52
CA SER A 307 3.76 8.27 56.02
C SER A 307 2.43 8.24 55.27
N THR A 308 1.38 8.82 55.88
CA THR A 308 0.06 8.98 55.22
C THR A 308 0.21 9.73 53.88
N LYS A 309 1.08 10.75 53.84
CA LYS A 309 1.36 11.50 52.60
C LYS A 309 1.93 10.61 51.48
N VAL A 310 2.88 9.73 51.81
CA VAL A 310 3.43 8.78 50.83
C VAL A 310 2.38 7.80 50.36
N PHE A 311 1.58 7.27 51.30
CA PHE A 311 0.47 6.36 50.97
C PHE A 311 -0.55 7.01 50.03
N SER A 312 -1.02 8.25 50.34
CA SER A 312 -1.95 8.98 49.45
C SER A 312 -1.34 9.20 48.05
N THR A 313 -0.05 9.53 47.97
CA THR A 313 0.66 9.70 46.70
C THR A 313 0.71 8.41 45.92
N ILE A 314 1.01 7.27 46.55
CA ILE A 314 1.03 5.95 45.92
C ILE A 314 -0.35 5.62 45.33
N VAL A 315 -1.42 5.80 46.12
CA VAL A 315 -2.79 5.49 45.69
C VAL A 315 -3.20 6.33 44.48
N MET A 316 -2.89 7.64 44.50
CA MET A 316 -3.21 8.54 43.38
C MET A 316 -2.47 8.14 42.10
N ILE A 317 -1.16 7.89 42.18
CA ILE A 317 -0.38 7.45 41.02
C ILE A 317 -0.86 6.08 40.52
N LEU A 318 -1.19 5.17 41.43
CA LEU A 318 -1.66 3.83 41.11
C LEU A 318 -2.99 3.86 40.34
N MET A 319 -3.91 4.79 40.67
CA MET A 319 -5.15 5.00 39.92
C MET A 319 -4.89 5.46 38.48
N TYR A 320 -3.97 6.40 38.28
CA TYR A 320 -3.54 6.82 36.95
C TYR A 320 -2.90 5.68 36.16
N PHE A 321 -2.01 4.93 36.81
CA PHE A 321 -1.35 3.79 36.19
C PHE A 321 -2.35 2.72 35.73
N PHE A 322 -3.33 2.40 36.60
CA PHE A 322 -4.39 1.45 36.25
C PHE A 322 -5.22 1.93 35.05
N GLY A 323 -5.57 3.22 35.00
CA GLY A 323 -6.27 3.81 33.86
C GLY A 323 -5.50 3.68 32.54
N TYR A 324 -4.18 3.90 32.57
CA TYR A 324 -3.33 3.69 31.40
C TYR A 324 -3.26 2.25 30.94
N LEU A 325 -3.15 1.29 31.87
CA LEU A 325 -3.11 -0.14 31.55
C LEU A 325 -4.45 -0.62 30.96
N MET A 326 -5.57 -0.17 31.47
CA MET A 326 -6.90 -0.50 30.92
C MET A 326 -7.05 0.04 29.51
N ASN A 327 -6.74 1.32 29.30
CA ASN A 327 -6.80 1.93 27.96
C ASN A 327 -5.90 1.21 26.94
N LEU A 328 -4.68 0.82 27.34
CA LEU A 328 -3.78 0.05 26.49
C LEU A 328 -4.39 -1.32 26.16
N SER A 329 -4.94 -2.04 27.15
CA SER A 329 -5.55 -3.35 26.95
C SER A 329 -6.72 -3.31 25.97
N ASP A 330 -7.57 -2.30 26.05
CA ASP A 330 -8.72 -2.12 25.14
C ASP A 330 -8.30 -1.86 23.69
N ASN A 331 -7.16 -1.22 23.48
CA ASN A 331 -6.66 -0.87 22.13
C ASN A 331 -5.77 -1.97 21.52
N ILE A 332 -5.17 -2.86 22.30
CA ILE A 332 -4.28 -3.93 21.81
C ILE A 332 -4.91 -4.77 20.68
N PRO A 333 -6.17 -5.25 20.76
CA PRO A 333 -6.79 -6.05 19.71
C PRO A 333 -6.78 -5.37 18.35
N TYR A 334 -7.08 -4.08 18.32
CA TYR A 334 -7.06 -3.30 17.09
C TYR A 334 -5.68 -3.32 16.42
N TYR A 335 -4.60 -3.16 17.21
CA TYR A 335 -3.24 -3.12 16.67
C TYR A 335 -2.69 -4.48 16.26
N LEU A 336 -2.99 -5.52 17.02
CA LEU A 336 -2.64 -6.89 16.64
C LEU A 336 -3.29 -7.27 15.30
N THR A 337 -4.55 -6.85 15.09
CA THR A 337 -5.23 -6.98 13.80
C THR A 337 -4.48 -6.26 12.69
N LYS A 338 -4.07 -5.01 12.91
CA LYS A 338 -3.32 -4.24 11.90
C LYS A 338 -1.95 -4.84 11.58
N ILE A 339 -1.27 -5.37 12.59
CA ILE A 339 0.00 -6.09 12.39
C ILE A 339 -0.23 -7.36 11.57
N GLY A 340 -1.31 -8.10 11.79
CA GLY A 340 -1.69 -9.27 10.98
C GLY A 340 -1.89 -8.92 9.50
N ILE A 341 -2.61 -7.82 9.20
CA ILE A 341 -2.78 -7.29 7.85
C ILE A 341 -1.44 -6.95 7.20
N LEU A 342 -0.54 -6.28 7.94
CA LEU A 342 0.80 -5.98 7.44
C LEU A 342 1.58 -7.26 7.16
N LYS A 343 1.56 -8.23 8.08
CA LYS A 343 2.25 -9.51 7.94
C LYS A 343 1.83 -10.25 6.68
N GLN A 344 0.53 -10.30 6.40
CA GLN A 344 -0.02 -10.92 5.20
C GLN A 344 0.48 -10.26 3.90
N SER A 345 0.74 -8.96 3.92
CA SER A 345 1.16 -8.20 2.74
C SER A 345 2.69 -8.20 2.49
N VAL A 346 3.51 -8.66 3.47
CA VAL A 346 4.99 -8.64 3.39
C VAL A 346 5.55 -9.34 2.16
N PRO A 347 5.13 -10.60 1.80
CA PRO A 347 5.69 -11.30 0.65
C PRO A 347 5.44 -10.55 -0.67
N PHE A 348 4.24 -9.99 -0.81
CA PHE A 348 3.85 -9.22 -1.99
C PHE A 348 4.67 -7.93 -2.12
N LEU A 349 4.75 -7.13 -1.06
CA LEU A 349 5.47 -5.86 -1.08
C LEU A 349 6.98 -6.05 -1.24
N SER A 350 7.55 -7.07 -0.60
CA SER A 350 8.97 -7.36 -0.77
C SER A 350 9.31 -7.74 -2.21
N SER A 351 8.42 -8.47 -2.91
CA SER A 351 8.62 -8.80 -4.32
C SER A 351 8.56 -7.56 -5.23
N ILE A 352 7.63 -6.63 -4.97
CA ILE A 352 7.51 -5.40 -5.74
C ILE A 352 8.72 -4.48 -5.52
N LEU A 353 9.09 -4.25 -4.25
CA LEU A 353 10.15 -3.31 -3.90
C LEU A 353 11.56 -3.84 -4.21
N SER A 354 11.76 -5.16 -4.27
CA SER A 354 13.04 -5.77 -4.63
C SER A 354 13.28 -5.91 -6.13
N ASN A 355 12.22 -5.90 -6.95
CA ASN A 355 12.27 -6.15 -8.40
C ASN A 355 12.66 -4.89 -9.18
N ARG A 356 13.84 -4.32 -8.90
CA ARG A 356 14.41 -3.22 -9.70
C ARG A 356 15.04 -3.80 -10.95
N GLN A 357 14.39 -3.64 -12.11
CA GLN A 357 15.01 -3.98 -13.38
C GLN A 357 16.17 -3.01 -13.68
N HIS A 358 17.35 -3.55 -13.74
CA HIS A 358 18.57 -2.81 -14.03
C HIS A 358 18.95 -3.04 -15.51
N GLY A 359 18.66 -2.04 -16.35
CA GLY A 359 19.37 -1.84 -17.59
C GLY A 359 19.92 -0.42 -17.55
N THR A 360 21.23 -0.27 -17.55
CA THR A 360 21.88 1.04 -17.30
C THR A 360 22.47 1.70 -18.53
N LYS A 361 22.52 1.02 -19.69
CA LYS A 361 23.16 1.57 -20.87
C LYS A 361 22.16 2.18 -21.85
N LYS A 362 22.18 3.49 -22.00
CA LYS A 362 21.54 4.21 -23.12
C LYS A 362 22.35 3.94 -24.38
N ARG A 363 22.03 2.89 -25.11
CA ARG A 363 22.53 2.70 -26.49
C ARG A 363 21.44 3.10 -27.46
N VAL A 364 21.81 3.85 -28.52
CA VAL A 364 20.85 4.43 -29.44
C VAL A 364 20.47 3.41 -30.51
N ILE A 365 19.17 3.17 -30.70
CA ILE A 365 18.61 2.44 -31.84
C ILE A 365 18.57 3.40 -33.03
N ASN A 366 19.38 3.12 -34.05
CA ASN A 366 19.56 4.02 -35.21
C ASN A 366 18.71 3.59 -36.42
N ARG A 367 18.82 2.33 -36.82
CA ARG A 367 18.24 1.77 -38.04
C ARG A 367 17.05 0.85 -37.80
N GLY A 368 17.02 0.16 -36.66
CA GLY A 368 15.92 -0.76 -36.27
C GLY A 368 16.03 -2.14 -36.93
N LYS A 369 17.25 -2.65 -37.22
CA LYS A 369 17.48 -4.05 -37.58
C LYS A 369 17.23 -4.94 -36.37
N ILE A 370 16.48 -6.05 -36.50
CA ILE A 370 16.14 -6.97 -35.43
C ILE A 370 16.70 -8.36 -35.75
N GLU A 371 17.38 -8.97 -34.78
CA GLU A 371 17.90 -10.33 -34.89
C GLU A 371 17.54 -11.16 -33.67
N PHE A 372 16.77 -12.23 -33.87
CA PHE A 372 16.53 -13.29 -32.89
C PHE A 372 17.56 -14.39 -33.12
N LYS A 373 18.44 -14.64 -32.13
CA LYS A 373 19.53 -15.64 -32.24
C LYS A 373 19.27 -16.81 -31.31
N LYS A 374 18.84 -17.94 -31.86
CA LYS A 374 18.58 -19.21 -31.19
C LYS A 374 17.76 -19.04 -29.91
N ILE A 375 16.71 -18.21 -29.96
CA ILE A 375 15.88 -17.95 -28.80
C ILE A 375 15.03 -19.16 -28.44
N SER A 376 14.97 -19.46 -27.14
CA SER A 376 14.03 -20.43 -26.59
C SER A 376 13.18 -19.76 -25.52
N TYR A 377 11.89 -20.08 -25.50
CA TYR A 377 10.96 -19.57 -24.52
C TYR A 377 9.91 -20.60 -24.15
N ARG A 378 9.61 -20.71 -22.86
CA ARG A 378 8.47 -21.45 -22.30
C ARG A 378 7.77 -20.60 -21.26
N TYR A 379 6.46 -20.73 -21.13
CA TYR A 379 5.70 -20.09 -20.06
C TYR A 379 6.04 -20.69 -18.70
N PRO A 380 5.99 -19.93 -17.59
CA PRO A 380 6.44 -20.37 -16.26
C PRO A 380 5.76 -21.64 -15.72
N LYS A 381 4.57 -21.97 -16.22
CA LYS A 381 3.78 -23.16 -15.80
C LYS A 381 3.66 -24.22 -16.91
N SER A 382 4.44 -24.10 -17.97
CA SER A 382 4.40 -25.03 -19.11
C SER A 382 5.68 -25.85 -19.17
N ASP A 383 5.54 -27.15 -19.40
CA ASP A 383 6.67 -28.05 -19.62
C ASP A 383 7.17 -28.01 -21.07
N SER A 384 6.34 -27.52 -22.00
CA SER A 384 6.69 -27.44 -23.43
C SER A 384 7.26 -26.07 -23.80
N TYR A 385 8.23 -26.05 -24.69
CA TYR A 385 8.75 -24.83 -25.30
C TYR A 385 7.76 -24.27 -26.32
N LEU A 386 7.47 -22.97 -26.23
CA LEU A 386 6.79 -22.24 -27.28
C LEU A 386 7.72 -21.99 -28.48
N TYR A 387 8.97 -21.66 -28.19
CA TYR A 387 10.07 -21.55 -29.15
C TYR A 387 11.25 -22.37 -28.65
N HIS A 388 11.88 -23.13 -29.57
CA HIS A 388 13.12 -23.86 -29.31
C HIS A 388 14.16 -23.46 -30.36
N LYS A 389 15.23 -22.76 -29.94
CA LYS A 389 16.32 -22.26 -30.78
C LYS A 389 15.91 -21.50 -32.03
N LEU A 390 14.78 -20.77 -31.98
CA LEU A 390 14.29 -19.96 -33.09
C LEU A 390 15.28 -18.88 -33.47
N SER A 391 15.61 -18.78 -34.77
CA SER A 391 16.44 -17.72 -35.35
C SER A 391 15.65 -17.02 -36.45
N LEU A 392 15.62 -15.68 -36.39
CA LEU A 392 14.86 -14.83 -37.32
C LEU A 392 15.55 -13.48 -37.44
N GLU A 393 15.64 -12.94 -38.65
CA GLU A 393 16.16 -11.60 -38.92
C GLU A 393 15.09 -10.76 -39.62
N ILE A 394 14.97 -9.49 -39.19
CA ILE A 394 14.16 -8.44 -39.84
C ILE A 394 15.11 -7.29 -40.15
N ARG A 395 15.15 -6.88 -41.41
CA ARG A 395 16.07 -5.83 -41.88
C ARG A 395 15.60 -4.45 -41.40
N ALA A 396 16.53 -3.52 -41.30
CA ALA A 396 16.21 -2.12 -41.01
C ALA A 396 15.32 -1.50 -42.09
N GLY A 397 14.23 -0.87 -41.69
CA GLY A 397 13.25 -0.25 -42.60
C GLY A 397 12.35 -1.25 -43.34
N GLU A 398 12.44 -2.57 -43.06
CA GLU A 398 11.62 -3.58 -43.70
C GLU A 398 10.19 -3.58 -43.11
N HIS A 399 9.18 -3.69 -43.94
CA HIS A 399 7.78 -3.92 -43.57
C HIS A 399 7.48 -5.41 -43.66
N VAL A 400 7.29 -6.06 -42.50
CA VAL A 400 7.13 -7.51 -42.42
C VAL A 400 5.76 -7.91 -41.87
N GLY A 401 5.06 -8.73 -42.63
CA GLY A 401 3.87 -9.44 -42.17
C GLY A 401 4.24 -10.71 -41.42
N VAL A 402 3.72 -10.90 -40.22
CA VAL A 402 3.92 -12.11 -39.40
C VAL A 402 2.61 -12.88 -39.33
N MET A 403 2.58 -14.05 -39.95
CA MET A 403 1.45 -14.96 -40.00
C MET A 403 1.71 -16.22 -39.19
N GLY A 404 0.70 -17.07 -39.04
CA GLY A 404 0.77 -18.36 -38.35
C GLY A 404 -0.51 -18.70 -37.61
N SER A 405 -0.77 -19.97 -37.34
CA SER A 405 -1.98 -20.44 -36.65
C SER A 405 -2.20 -19.73 -35.29
N SER A 406 -3.44 -19.75 -34.80
CA SER A 406 -3.75 -19.29 -33.45
C SER A 406 -2.90 -20.10 -32.46
N GLY A 407 -2.32 -19.44 -31.46
CA GLY A 407 -1.40 -20.11 -30.52
C GLY A 407 0.04 -20.33 -31.02
N SER A 408 0.37 -19.96 -32.28
CA SER A 408 1.77 -20.08 -32.78
C SER A 408 2.78 -19.17 -32.06
N GLY A 409 2.32 -18.24 -31.21
CA GLY A 409 3.17 -17.39 -30.38
C GLY A 409 3.45 -16.00 -30.96
N LYS A 410 2.88 -15.59 -32.09
CA LYS A 410 3.12 -14.28 -32.74
C LYS A 410 3.21 -13.11 -31.75
N THR A 411 2.17 -12.96 -30.93
CA THR A 411 2.10 -11.95 -29.86
C THR A 411 3.20 -12.13 -28.81
N THR A 412 3.52 -13.38 -28.46
CA THR A 412 4.58 -13.68 -27.48
C THR A 412 5.96 -13.29 -28.01
N LEU A 413 6.26 -13.51 -29.30
CA LEU A 413 7.51 -13.11 -29.92
C LEU A 413 7.74 -11.60 -29.78
N MET A 414 6.69 -10.80 -30.02
CA MET A 414 6.77 -9.34 -29.88
C MET A 414 6.91 -8.91 -28.41
N LYS A 415 6.26 -9.63 -27.49
CA LYS A 415 6.44 -9.36 -26.06
C LYS A 415 7.85 -9.68 -25.55
N LEU A 416 8.53 -10.69 -26.11
CA LEU A 416 9.95 -10.96 -25.86
C LEU A 416 10.82 -9.82 -26.38
N LEU A 417 10.56 -9.30 -27.59
CA LEU A 417 11.31 -8.20 -28.18
C LEU A 417 11.29 -6.92 -27.34
N ILE A 418 10.16 -6.62 -26.70
CA ILE A 418 10.02 -5.44 -25.82
C ILE A 418 10.30 -5.77 -24.33
N ARG A 419 10.91 -6.94 -24.06
CA ARG A 419 11.23 -7.40 -22.71
C ARG A 419 10.03 -7.35 -21.76
N MET A 420 8.84 -7.79 -22.22
CA MET A 420 7.70 -8.08 -21.35
C MET A 420 7.80 -9.49 -20.73
N PHE A 421 8.50 -10.38 -21.40
CA PHE A 421 8.82 -11.72 -20.89
C PHE A 421 10.32 -11.94 -20.97
N PRO A 422 10.94 -12.61 -19.98
CA PRO A 422 12.34 -13.03 -20.05
C PRO A 422 12.53 -14.19 -21.00
N LEU A 423 13.64 -14.24 -21.71
CA LEU A 423 14.02 -15.41 -22.49
C LEU A 423 14.40 -16.57 -21.58
N THR A 424 14.11 -17.81 -22.01
CA THR A 424 14.66 -19.01 -21.37
C THR A 424 16.12 -19.21 -21.78
N SER A 425 16.45 -19.00 -23.06
CA SER A 425 17.82 -18.99 -23.59
C SER A 425 17.88 -18.28 -24.96
N GLY A 426 19.10 -18.01 -25.45
CA GLY A 426 19.34 -17.23 -26.66
C GLY A 426 19.39 -15.75 -26.38
N SER A 427 19.43 -14.92 -27.45
CA SER A 427 19.53 -13.45 -27.35
C SER A 427 18.77 -12.77 -28.48
N ILE A 428 18.27 -11.56 -28.18
CA ILE A 428 17.64 -10.68 -29.18
C ILE A 428 18.48 -9.43 -29.31
N TYR A 429 18.80 -9.05 -30.55
CA TYR A 429 19.60 -7.86 -30.86
C TYR A 429 18.77 -6.84 -31.66
N ILE A 430 18.97 -5.56 -31.35
CA ILE A 430 18.53 -4.44 -32.19
C ILE A 430 19.78 -3.63 -32.55
N ASP A 431 20.01 -3.42 -33.86
CA ASP A 431 21.21 -2.75 -34.37
C ASP A 431 22.51 -3.29 -33.74
N ASN A 432 22.67 -4.62 -33.69
CA ASN A 432 23.79 -5.35 -33.06
C ASN A 432 23.95 -5.15 -31.56
N THR A 433 22.97 -4.55 -30.87
CA THR A 433 22.98 -4.39 -29.41
C THR A 433 21.99 -5.36 -28.78
N ASP A 434 22.45 -6.14 -27.81
CA ASP A 434 21.59 -7.04 -27.03
C ASP A 434 20.58 -6.21 -26.22
N ILE A 435 19.29 -6.51 -26.40
CA ILE A 435 18.20 -5.81 -25.71
C ILE A 435 18.27 -5.94 -24.18
N GLU A 436 18.87 -7.02 -23.65
CA GLU A 436 19.03 -7.19 -22.21
C GLU A 436 19.94 -6.14 -21.56
N THR A 437 20.87 -5.56 -22.35
CA THR A 437 21.78 -4.50 -21.89
C THR A 437 21.19 -3.10 -22.00
N MET A 438 20.04 -2.95 -22.67
CA MET A 438 19.41 -1.65 -22.89
C MET A 438 18.55 -1.23 -21.68
N ASP A 439 18.42 0.08 -21.46
CA ASP A 439 17.37 0.62 -20.60
C ASP A 439 15.99 0.24 -21.15
N VAL A 440 15.15 -0.37 -20.31
CA VAL A 440 13.83 -0.90 -20.73
C VAL A 440 12.89 0.24 -21.16
N GLY A 441 12.96 1.38 -20.48
CA GLY A 441 12.15 2.55 -20.84
C GLY A 441 12.55 3.11 -22.20
N TYR A 442 13.85 3.14 -22.50
CA TYR A 442 14.36 3.51 -23.81
C TYR A 442 13.95 2.50 -24.89
N LEU A 443 14.18 1.19 -24.65
CA LEU A 443 13.78 0.13 -25.58
C LEU A 443 12.30 0.24 -25.96
N ARG A 444 11.42 0.34 -24.96
CA ARG A 444 9.97 0.44 -25.18
C ARG A 444 9.53 1.76 -25.79
N ARG A 445 10.35 2.81 -25.75
CA ARG A 445 10.10 4.06 -26.45
C ARG A 445 10.37 3.92 -27.94
N GLU A 446 11.48 3.27 -28.29
CA GLU A 446 11.89 3.09 -29.69
C GLU A 446 11.20 1.92 -30.38
N VAL A 447 10.79 0.89 -29.62
CA VAL A 447 9.98 -0.24 -30.11
C VAL A 447 8.54 -0.05 -29.64
N ASN A 448 7.72 0.46 -30.53
CA ASN A 448 6.34 0.79 -30.26
C ASN A 448 5.41 -0.39 -30.59
N TYR A 449 4.87 -1.04 -29.57
CA TYR A 449 3.97 -2.17 -29.72
C TYR A 449 2.51 -1.76 -29.48
N ILE A 450 1.69 -1.87 -30.53
CA ILE A 450 0.26 -1.56 -30.52
C ILE A 450 -0.48 -2.89 -30.42
N ASN A 451 -0.89 -3.23 -29.21
CA ASN A 451 -1.51 -4.52 -28.86
C ASN A 451 -2.99 -4.55 -29.24
N GLN A 452 -3.47 -5.71 -29.70
CA GLN A 452 -4.86 -5.96 -30.05
C GLN A 452 -5.86 -5.69 -28.91
N LYS A 453 -5.51 -6.05 -27.67
CA LYS A 453 -6.37 -5.99 -26.48
C LYS A 453 -6.16 -4.72 -25.64
N THR A 454 -5.60 -3.66 -26.20
CA THR A 454 -5.44 -2.39 -25.48
C THR A 454 -6.82 -1.75 -25.25
N ILE A 455 -7.03 -1.23 -24.03
CA ILE A 455 -8.23 -0.50 -23.63
C ILE A 455 -7.95 1.00 -23.54
N LEU A 456 -9.01 1.81 -23.61
CA LEU A 456 -8.94 3.25 -23.44
C LEU A 456 -9.10 3.65 -21.97
N PHE A 457 -8.46 4.75 -21.61
CA PHE A 457 -8.66 5.39 -20.31
C PHE A 457 -10.00 6.14 -20.29
N ASN A 458 -10.62 6.24 -19.12
CA ASN A 458 -11.78 7.08 -18.89
C ASN A 458 -11.40 8.57 -18.95
N ASP A 459 -11.16 9.06 -20.16
CA ASP A 459 -10.74 10.40 -20.49
C ASP A 459 -11.23 10.76 -21.89
N THR A 460 -10.98 11.98 -22.36
CA THR A 460 -11.35 12.38 -23.73
C THR A 460 -10.62 11.55 -24.78
N ILE A 461 -11.21 11.44 -25.98
CA ILE A 461 -10.61 10.73 -27.10
C ILE A 461 -9.23 11.34 -27.45
N ILE A 462 -9.15 12.66 -27.49
CA ILE A 462 -7.89 13.36 -27.81
C ILE A 462 -6.79 13.10 -26.76
N ASN A 463 -7.13 13.05 -25.47
CA ASN A 463 -6.19 12.71 -24.39
C ASN A 463 -5.74 11.25 -24.50
N ASN A 464 -6.66 10.35 -24.87
CA ASN A 464 -6.33 8.98 -25.16
C ASN A 464 -5.33 8.83 -26.32
N ILE A 465 -5.48 9.63 -27.38
CA ILE A 465 -4.52 9.67 -28.51
C ILE A 465 -3.16 10.22 -28.03
N LYS A 466 -3.15 11.29 -27.24
CA LYS A 466 -1.94 11.94 -26.71
C LYS A 466 -1.20 11.13 -25.64
N TYR A 467 -1.79 10.08 -25.10
CA TYR A 467 -1.22 9.31 -23.98
C TYR A 467 0.22 8.83 -24.21
N GLY A 468 0.57 8.43 -25.45
CA GLY A 468 1.92 8.02 -25.82
C GLY A 468 2.90 9.19 -26.04
N ASN A 469 2.38 10.41 -26.29
CA ASN A 469 3.13 11.63 -26.55
C ASN A 469 2.39 12.86 -26.01
N PRO A 470 2.47 13.15 -24.71
CA PRO A 470 1.73 14.27 -24.09
C PRO A 470 2.05 15.66 -24.65
N LYS A 471 3.21 15.82 -25.32
CA LYS A 471 3.62 17.09 -25.92
C LYS A 471 3.01 17.35 -27.30
N LEU A 472 2.26 16.39 -27.85
CA LEU A 472 1.64 16.51 -29.15
C LEU A 472 0.52 17.58 -29.12
N SER A 473 0.51 18.48 -30.12
CA SER A 473 -0.52 19.51 -30.22
C SER A 473 -1.84 18.93 -30.80
N ASP A 474 -2.96 19.45 -30.31
CA ASP A 474 -4.29 19.08 -30.82
C ASP A 474 -4.44 19.41 -32.31
N ALA A 475 -3.83 20.53 -32.75
CA ALA A 475 -3.81 20.94 -34.15
C ALA A 475 -3.18 19.87 -35.05
N ARG A 476 -2.06 19.26 -34.64
CA ARG A 476 -1.38 18.20 -35.39
C ARG A 476 -2.26 16.94 -35.48
N ILE A 477 -2.90 16.55 -34.38
CA ILE A 477 -3.83 15.40 -34.37
C ILE A 477 -4.96 15.66 -35.35
N LYS A 478 -5.61 16.81 -35.25
CA LYS A 478 -6.74 17.18 -36.13
C LYS A 478 -6.34 17.23 -37.61
N SER A 479 -5.14 17.78 -37.91
CA SER A 479 -4.67 17.86 -39.31
C SER A 479 -4.48 16.48 -39.93
N VAL A 480 -3.88 15.52 -39.20
CA VAL A 480 -3.67 14.15 -39.68
C VAL A 480 -5.01 13.42 -39.81
N ILE A 481 -5.88 13.49 -38.81
CA ILE A 481 -7.21 12.86 -38.85
C ILE A 481 -8.00 13.36 -40.05
N LYS A 482 -7.99 14.66 -40.35
CA LYS A 482 -8.65 15.27 -41.51
C LYS A 482 -7.99 14.86 -42.83
N GLN A 483 -6.66 14.83 -42.91
CA GLN A 483 -5.91 14.44 -44.10
C GLN A 483 -6.31 13.04 -44.57
N TYR A 484 -6.46 12.08 -43.66
CA TYR A 484 -6.82 10.70 -43.97
C TYR A 484 -8.31 10.44 -43.83
N LYS A 485 -9.16 11.48 -43.73
CA LYS A 485 -10.63 11.40 -43.61
C LYS A 485 -11.08 10.46 -42.46
N LEU A 486 -10.29 10.37 -41.38
CA LEU A 486 -10.62 9.59 -40.18
C LEU A 486 -11.54 10.35 -39.22
N ASP A 487 -11.79 11.63 -39.46
CA ASP A 487 -12.77 12.46 -38.74
C ASP A 487 -14.19 11.91 -38.85
N THR A 488 -14.50 11.25 -39.95
CA THR A 488 -15.81 10.56 -40.15
C THR A 488 -16.08 9.48 -39.10
N VAL A 489 -15.06 8.89 -38.51
CA VAL A 489 -15.16 7.87 -37.46
C VAL A 489 -15.75 8.44 -36.16
N TYR A 490 -15.56 9.75 -35.92
CA TYR A 490 -15.99 10.40 -34.67
C TYR A 490 -17.18 11.35 -34.84
N GLN A 491 -17.84 11.35 -35.99
CA GLN A 491 -18.94 12.28 -36.29
C GLN A 491 -20.18 12.11 -35.40
N GLU A 492 -20.41 10.90 -34.91
CA GLU A 492 -21.53 10.58 -34.02
C GLU A 492 -21.31 11.00 -32.58
N ILE A 493 -20.08 11.40 -32.22
CA ILE A 493 -19.75 11.83 -30.86
C ILE A 493 -20.06 13.32 -30.71
N GLU A 494 -20.95 13.70 -29.78
CA GLU A 494 -21.45 15.06 -29.58
C GLU A 494 -20.35 16.13 -29.53
N LYS A 495 -19.22 15.82 -28.86
CA LYS A 495 -18.06 16.70 -28.75
C LYS A 495 -16.89 16.29 -29.65
N GLY A 496 -17.11 15.38 -30.61
CA GLY A 496 -16.07 14.83 -31.45
C GLY A 496 -14.88 14.29 -30.65
N LEU A 497 -13.66 14.67 -30.99
CA LEU A 497 -12.44 14.25 -30.31
C LEU A 497 -12.34 14.66 -28.82
N TYR A 498 -13.12 15.64 -28.38
CA TYR A 498 -13.18 16.07 -26.98
C TYR A 498 -14.26 15.33 -26.18
N GLY A 499 -15.02 14.43 -26.81
CA GLY A 499 -15.93 13.52 -26.13
C GLY A 499 -15.19 12.55 -25.22
N ASN A 500 -15.84 12.14 -24.12
CA ASN A 500 -15.28 11.17 -23.17
C ASN A 500 -15.41 9.76 -23.73
N ALA A 501 -14.30 9.00 -23.75
CA ALA A 501 -14.27 7.61 -24.20
C ALA A 501 -15.04 6.66 -23.28
N GLY A 502 -15.26 7.04 -22.02
CA GLY A 502 -15.88 6.18 -21.01
C GLY A 502 -14.89 5.17 -20.39
N VAL A 503 -15.39 4.45 -19.40
CA VAL A 503 -14.61 3.37 -18.76
C VAL A 503 -14.29 2.31 -19.80
N HIS A 504 -13.01 1.99 -19.98
CA HIS A 504 -12.49 1.06 -20.99
C HIS A 504 -12.89 1.37 -22.46
N GLY A 505 -13.35 2.59 -22.73
CA GLY A 505 -13.84 2.99 -24.04
C GLY A 505 -15.33 2.70 -24.26
N GLY A 506 -16.10 2.44 -23.20
CA GLY A 506 -17.51 2.00 -23.29
C GLY A 506 -18.47 2.95 -24.01
N ASN A 507 -18.12 4.23 -24.17
CA ASN A 507 -18.90 5.21 -24.91
C ASN A 507 -18.62 5.19 -26.43
N LEU A 508 -17.69 4.36 -26.90
CA LEU A 508 -17.24 4.31 -28.28
C LEU A 508 -17.58 2.97 -28.92
N SER A 509 -17.91 2.96 -30.19
CA SER A 509 -18.00 1.72 -30.97
C SER A 509 -16.62 1.03 -31.02
N LEU A 510 -16.58 -0.28 -31.30
CA LEU A 510 -15.35 -1.05 -31.42
C LEU A 510 -14.40 -0.46 -32.46
N GLY A 511 -14.92 0.03 -33.59
CA GLY A 511 -14.12 0.72 -34.62
C GLY A 511 -13.50 2.02 -34.11
N MET A 512 -14.28 2.85 -33.41
CA MET A 512 -13.78 4.09 -32.79
C MET A 512 -12.69 3.80 -31.75
N GLN A 513 -12.89 2.82 -30.88
CA GLN A 513 -11.88 2.39 -29.89
C GLN A 513 -10.58 1.99 -30.60
N LYS A 514 -10.68 1.15 -31.64
CA LYS A 514 -9.54 0.64 -32.39
C LYS A 514 -8.76 1.76 -33.06
N ILE A 515 -9.43 2.64 -33.80
CA ILE A 515 -8.79 3.79 -34.44
C ILE A 515 -8.12 4.72 -33.42
N THR A 516 -8.74 4.95 -32.27
CA THR A 516 -8.14 5.76 -31.19
C THR A 516 -6.83 5.13 -30.66
N ILE A 517 -6.82 3.79 -30.50
CA ILE A 517 -5.62 3.04 -30.06
C ILE A 517 -4.53 3.09 -31.14
N LEU A 518 -4.90 2.91 -32.42
CA LEU A 518 -3.96 2.99 -33.53
C LEU A 518 -3.35 4.39 -33.66
N LEU A 519 -4.16 5.45 -33.59
CA LEU A 519 -3.67 6.84 -33.60
C LEU A 519 -2.76 7.13 -32.39
N ARG A 520 -3.06 6.62 -31.20
CA ARG A 520 -2.18 6.70 -30.03
C ARG A 520 -0.80 6.13 -30.34
N GLY A 521 -0.74 4.95 -30.95
CA GLY A 521 0.51 4.30 -31.35
C GLY A 521 1.25 5.09 -32.45
N ILE A 522 0.55 5.52 -33.48
CA ILE A 522 1.11 6.28 -34.60
C ILE A 522 1.77 7.59 -34.10
N PHE A 523 1.05 8.37 -33.30
CA PHE A 523 1.56 9.65 -32.79
C PHE A 523 2.61 9.50 -31.70
N ARG A 524 2.71 8.34 -31.06
CA ARG A 524 3.81 8.02 -30.17
C ARG A 524 5.10 7.86 -30.96
N GLY A 525 5.04 7.25 -32.14
CA GLY A 525 6.20 6.99 -32.98
C GLY A 525 7.14 5.93 -32.42
N GLY A 526 8.33 5.83 -33.00
CA GLY A 526 9.40 4.88 -32.66
C GLY A 526 10.18 4.50 -33.90
N LYS A 527 11.35 3.85 -33.73
CA LYS A 527 12.15 3.31 -34.84
C LYS A 527 11.62 1.99 -35.37
N ILE A 528 10.95 1.23 -34.49
CA ILE A 528 10.32 -0.04 -34.81
C ILE A 528 8.86 0.06 -34.39
N MET A 529 7.95 -0.21 -35.31
CA MET A 529 6.51 -0.20 -35.12
C MET A 529 5.97 -1.62 -35.20
N ILE A 530 5.20 -2.05 -34.22
CA ILE A 530 4.58 -3.39 -34.17
C ILE A 530 3.07 -3.21 -34.05
N PHE A 531 2.33 -3.73 -34.99
CA PHE A 531 0.87 -3.74 -35.02
C PHE A 531 0.36 -5.16 -34.85
N ASP A 532 -0.44 -5.42 -33.83
CA ASP A 532 -1.01 -6.72 -33.55
C ASP A 532 -2.50 -6.71 -33.94
N GLU A 533 -2.84 -7.36 -35.05
CA GLU A 533 -4.17 -7.42 -35.69
C GLU A 533 -4.81 -6.01 -35.86
N PRO A 534 -4.15 -5.08 -36.57
CA PRO A 534 -4.59 -3.68 -36.62
C PRO A 534 -5.96 -3.49 -37.29
N LEU A 535 -6.32 -4.32 -38.27
CA LEU A 535 -7.55 -4.16 -39.06
C LEU A 535 -8.75 -4.89 -38.48
N ALA A 536 -8.56 -5.76 -37.47
CA ALA A 536 -9.65 -6.52 -36.88
C ALA A 536 -10.70 -5.58 -36.25
N GLY A 537 -11.98 -5.76 -36.65
CA GLY A 537 -13.09 -4.95 -36.13
C GLY A 537 -13.29 -3.59 -36.82
N LEU A 538 -12.54 -3.28 -37.88
CA LEU A 538 -12.73 -2.08 -38.72
C LEU A 538 -13.58 -2.43 -39.95
N ASP A 539 -14.40 -1.48 -40.38
CA ASP A 539 -15.10 -1.55 -41.69
C ASP A 539 -14.10 -1.33 -42.84
N SER A 540 -14.46 -1.76 -44.07
CA SER A 540 -13.58 -1.74 -45.24
C SER A 540 -13.06 -0.32 -45.58
N ASN A 541 -13.90 0.70 -45.46
CA ASN A 541 -13.50 2.09 -45.72
C ASN A 541 -12.46 2.58 -44.70
N THR A 542 -12.67 2.29 -43.43
CA THR A 542 -11.73 2.65 -42.36
C THR A 542 -10.42 1.87 -42.46
N ARG A 543 -10.43 0.60 -42.89
CA ARG A 543 -9.24 -0.22 -43.18
C ARG A 543 -8.36 0.44 -44.24
N SER A 544 -8.94 0.80 -45.40
CA SER A 544 -8.23 1.42 -46.52
C SER A 544 -7.57 2.75 -46.07
N LYS A 545 -8.28 3.58 -45.30
CA LYS A 545 -7.75 4.83 -44.74
C LYS A 545 -6.59 4.58 -43.79
N PHE A 546 -6.69 3.55 -42.94
CA PHE A 546 -5.62 3.19 -42.02
C PHE A 546 -4.37 2.66 -42.73
N ILE A 547 -4.52 1.80 -43.74
CA ILE A 547 -3.42 1.27 -44.54
C ILE A 547 -2.69 2.43 -45.25
N SER A 548 -3.41 3.39 -45.84
CA SER A 548 -2.83 4.59 -46.44
C SER A 548 -2.05 5.41 -45.43
N LEU A 549 -2.62 5.66 -44.27
CA LEU A 549 -1.95 6.37 -43.18
C LEU A 549 -0.66 5.65 -42.72
N MET A 550 -0.70 4.32 -42.58
CA MET A 550 0.44 3.51 -42.18
C MET A 550 1.58 3.59 -43.21
N ASN A 551 1.26 3.41 -44.47
CA ASN A 551 2.26 3.46 -45.57
C ASN A 551 2.92 4.82 -45.70
N ASP A 552 2.18 5.91 -45.48
CA ASP A 552 2.73 7.25 -45.57
C ASP A 552 3.58 7.66 -44.36
N MET A 553 3.16 7.23 -43.16
CA MET A 553 3.78 7.67 -41.91
C MET A 553 5.06 6.90 -41.57
N PHE A 554 5.25 5.67 -42.06
CA PHE A 554 6.31 4.75 -41.62
C PHE A 554 7.29 4.33 -42.70
N LYS A 555 7.51 5.16 -43.73
CA LYS A 555 8.41 4.86 -44.89
C LYS A 555 9.84 4.51 -44.51
N SER A 556 10.34 5.00 -43.37
CA SER A 556 11.73 4.82 -42.95
C SER A 556 11.88 3.95 -41.69
N GLN A 557 10.78 3.51 -41.10
CA GLN A 557 10.78 2.70 -39.89
C GLN A 557 10.67 1.20 -40.23
N THR A 558 11.20 0.35 -39.34
CA THR A 558 10.93 -1.08 -39.40
C THR A 558 9.51 -1.32 -38.90
N VAL A 559 8.66 -1.97 -39.70
CA VAL A 559 7.26 -2.22 -39.38
C VAL A 559 7.02 -3.73 -39.33
N ILE A 560 6.41 -4.18 -38.25
CA ILE A 560 5.97 -5.59 -38.08
C ILE A 560 4.46 -5.57 -37.93
N VAL A 561 3.76 -6.28 -38.80
CA VAL A 561 2.31 -6.42 -38.71
C VAL A 561 1.95 -7.88 -38.50
N ILE A 562 1.44 -8.20 -37.33
CA ILE A 562 0.85 -9.51 -37.05
C ILE A 562 -0.56 -9.47 -37.60
N THR A 563 -0.87 -10.32 -38.58
CA THR A 563 -2.21 -10.31 -39.18
C THR A 563 -2.52 -11.60 -39.94
N HIS A 564 -3.80 -11.84 -40.14
CA HIS A 564 -4.36 -12.81 -41.07
C HIS A 564 -5.16 -12.09 -42.19
N ASP A 565 -5.14 -10.76 -42.19
CA ASP A 565 -5.97 -9.97 -43.10
C ASP A 565 -5.30 -9.85 -44.49
N PRO A 566 -5.97 -10.28 -45.57
CA PRO A 566 -5.41 -10.24 -46.93
C PRO A 566 -5.24 -8.82 -47.48
N GLU A 567 -5.93 -7.81 -46.92
CA GLU A 567 -5.84 -6.43 -47.44
C GLU A 567 -4.51 -5.76 -47.12
N ILE A 568 -3.86 -6.11 -45.98
CA ILE A 568 -2.61 -5.47 -45.58
C ILE A 568 -1.35 -6.20 -46.10
N ILE A 569 -1.46 -7.50 -46.40
CA ILE A 569 -0.36 -8.34 -46.86
C ILE A 569 0.34 -7.78 -48.11
N PRO A 570 -0.38 -7.29 -49.17
CA PRO A 570 0.24 -6.71 -50.35
C PRO A 570 1.11 -5.46 -50.08
N HIS A 571 0.96 -4.86 -48.93
CA HIS A 571 1.74 -3.67 -48.48
C HIS A 571 2.97 -4.04 -47.66
N MET A 572 3.28 -5.34 -47.51
CA MET A 572 4.46 -5.83 -46.81
C MET A 572 5.56 -6.24 -47.78
N ASP A 573 6.83 -5.93 -47.45
CA ASP A 573 7.98 -6.35 -48.25
C ASP A 573 8.20 -7.85 -48.18
N ARG A 574 7.86 -8.46 -47.04
CA ARG A 574 7.99 -9.90 -46.78
C ARG A 574 6.97 -10.40 -45.80
N VAL A 575 6.56 -11.65 -45.97
CA VAL A 575 5.68 -12.36 -45.03
C VAL A 575 6.43 -13.53 -44.40
N ILE A 576 6.35 -13.61 -43.08
CA ILE A 576 6.95 -14.67 -42.27
C ILE A 576 5.84 -15.53 -41.67
N ASP A 577 5.86 -16.82 -41.99
CA ASP A 577 4.96 -17.79 -41.38
C ASP A 577 5.65 -18.50 -40.20
N LEU A 578 5.29 -18.11 -38.97
CA LEU A 578 5.87 -18.68 -37.75
C LEU A 578 5.55 -20.16 -37.57
N SER A 579 4.44 -20.66 -38.15
CA SER A 579 4.09 -22.08 -38.06
C SER A 579 5.10 -22.95 -38.82
N LYS A 580 5.61 -22.45 -39.94
CA LYS A 580 6.63 -23.15 -40.75
C LYS A 580 8.03 -23.12 -40.11
N LEU A 581 8.37 -22.01 -39.44
CA LEU A 581 9.67 -21.87 -38.78
C LEU A 581 9.83 -22.81 -37.56
N LYS A 582 8.74 -23.19 -36.91
CA LYS A 582 8.77 -24.15 -35.78
C LYS A 582 9.09 -25.58 -36.23
N ILE A 583 8.60 -25.99 -37.39
CA ILE A 583 8.71 -27.36 -37.89
C ILE A 583 10.16 -27.67 -38.32
N THR A 584 10.94 -26.69 -38.74
CA THR A 584 12.33 -26.88 -39.22
C THR A 584 13.35 -27.05 -38.09
N HIS A 585 12.96 -26.92 -36.83
CA HIS A 585 13.87 -27.02 -35.67
C HIS A 585 13.62 -28.26 -34.78
N ASP A 586 12.61 -29.06 -35.07
CA ASP A 586 12.32 -30.36 -34.39
C ASP A 586 12.91 -31.56 -35.12
N THR A 587 13.67 -31.35 -36.20
CA THR A 587 14.49 -32.37 -36.88
C THR A 587 15.96 -31.95 -36.70
#